data_61ba765833e23516507adccd40610007
#
_entry.id   61ba765833e23516507adccd40610007
#
_cell.length_a   1.000
_cell.length_b   1.000
_cell.length_c   1.000
_cell.angle_alpha   90.00
_cell.angle_beta   90.00
_cell.angle_gamma   90.00
#
_symmetry.space_group_name_H-M   'P 1'
#
loop_
_entity.id
_entity.type
_entity.pdbx_description
1 polymer ?
#
loop_
_entity_poly.entity_id
_entity_poly.type
_entity_poly.pdbx_seq_one_letter_code
_entity_poly.pdbx_strand_id
1 'polypeptide(L)'
;MATYTPVQLSISTKSHGADAAPGLGLTPPVTPTIDDRAGSPSTTLPPVADVCCGNKAVAVSSPPQFFDQLEYQLDEEGRRITFGNGAWSVVYKAFASSCTSNPTRPFTPPSSPNPAGRLVAVKSPGRRDARPVMYAEALALTRASSTPGSEHYIVPFHGYIADSSSIVMSAVPLALSSYIEDKARIAQQNFSIQTMHEPVLGMAQWHDLAKKLIKGLSWLHSNAQIVHGDIKPHNILLRPRISLDNDINSAEFPYEPLFADFSSSYSITASGTEIPPNACLSAVTTPFTAPELLKALRSPDVIPEPASDVFSLAVTLLGAATGDILVYSGLHPTLRIQCAKDGHLIIDWARQCGTNGTRLPPNGLVEKIVKPAVAKVPAERITAHAWMDIAGTV
;
A
#
# COMPACT_ATOMS: atom_id res chain seq x y z
N MET A 1 30.60 15.55 -17.90
CA MET A 1 30.68 14.26 -17.17
C MET A 1 30.48 14.58 -15.70
N ALA A 2 29.25 14.46 -15.20
CA ALA A 2 28.92 14.65 -13.79
C ALA A 2 28.86 13.27 -13.15
N THR A 3 29.77 13.01 -12.22
CA THR A 3 29.87 11.78 -11.45
C THR A 3 28.73 11.74 -10.44
N TYR A 4 27.85 10.78 -10.60
CA TYR A 4 26.78 10.47 -9.66
C TYR A 4 27.40 9.75 -8.45
N THR A 5 27.42 10.42 -7.31
CA THR A 5 27.76 9.79 -6.01
C THR A 5 26.50 9.18 -5.44
N PRO A 6 26.47 7.87 -5.11
CA PRO A 6 25.31 7.28 -4.47
C PRO A 6 25.18 7.81 -3.03
N VAL A 7 24.03 8.41 -2.71
CA VAL A 7 23.69 8.81 -1.35
C VAL A 7 23.41 7.54 -0.54
N GLN A 8 24.27 7.24 0.41
CA GLN A 8 24.03 6.21 1.43
C GLN A 8 22.90 6.68 2.36
N LEU A 9 21.75 6.02 2.29
CA LEU A 9 20.66 6.15 3.25
C LEU A 9 20.99 5.34 4.51
N SER A 10 21.58 5.99 5.50
CA SER A 10 21.71 5.44 6.84
C SER A 10 20.40 5.66 7.61
N ILE A 11 19.65 4.58 7.84
CA ILE A 11 18.50 4.58 8.75
C ILE A 11 19.06 4.50 10.18
N SER A 12 19.10 5.65 10.87
CA SER A 12 19.45 5.71 12.28
C SER A 12 18.24 5.28 13.12
N THR A 13 18.23 4.02 13.55
CA THR A 13 17.32 3.54 14.59
C THR A 13 17.88 3.94 15.96
N LYS A 14 17.47 5.09 16.50
CA LYS A 14 17.66 5.37 17.93
C LYS A 14 16.70 4.50 18.73
N SER A 15 17.23 3.44 19.31
CA SER A 15 16.56 2.67 20.36
C SER A 15 16.51 3.53 21.63
N HIS A 16 15.32 4.03 21.96
CA HIS A 16 15.06 4.48 23.33
C HIS A 16 14.58 3.27 24.12
N GLY A 17 15.37 2.90 25.13
CA GLY A 17 14.99 1.90 26.12
C GLY A 17 13.70 2.33 26.82
N ALA A 18 12.72 1.45 26.81
CA ALA A 18 11.50 1.57 27.59
C ALA A 18 11.54 0.55 28.71
N ASP A 19 11.42 1.06 29.93
CA ASP A 19 11.24 0.30 31.14
C ASP A 19 10.01 -0.60 31.08
N ALA A 20 10.16 -1.82 31.58
CA ALA A 20 9.12 -2.83 31.64
C ALA A 20 8.07 -2.47 32.71
N ALA A 21 6.80 -2.49 32.32
CA ALA A 21 5.65 -2.56 33.19
C ALA A 21 4.92 -3.91 33.01
N PRO A 22 4.32 -4.48 34.09
CA PRO A 22 3.98 -5.89 34.18
C PRO A 22 2.73 -6.26 33.39
N GLY A 23 2.74 -7.51 32.87
CA GLY A 23 1.77 -8.08 31.99
C GLY A 23 0.36 -8.20 32.55
N LEU A 24 -0.60 -7.96 31.64
CA LEU A 24 -1.97 -8.47 31.74
C LEU A 24 -2.09 -9.62 30.74
N GLY A 25 -2.24 -10.83 31.29
CA GLY A 25 -2.44 -12.05 30.53
C GLY A 25 -3.77 -12.01 29.77
N LEU A 26 -3.69 -12.18 28.45
CA LEU A 26 -4.86 -12.46 27.61
C LEU A 26 -4.97 -13.96 27.42
N THR A 27 -6.04 -14.54 27.95
CA THR A 27 -6.45 -15.92 27.70
C THR A 27 -6.91 -16.09 26.23
N PRO A 28 -6.59 -17.22 25.57
CA PRO A 28 -7.02 -17.48 24.21
C PRO A 28 -8.53 -17.79 24.15
N PRO A 29 -9.22 -17.46 23.04
CA PRO A 29 -10.63 -17.77 22.88
C PRO A 29 -10.87 -19.27 22.66
N VAL A 30 -11.90 -19.77 23.31
CA VAL A 30 -12.37 -21.15 23.25
C VAL A 30 -13.14 -21.36 21.94
N THR A 31 -12.81 -22.44 21.24
CA THR A 31 -13.49 -22.88 19.99
C THR A 31 -14.84 -23.52 20.35
N PRO A 32 -15.97 -23.14 19.71
CA PRO A 32 -17.20 -23.91 19.85
C PRO A 32 -17.22 -25.11 18.88
N THR A 33 -17.54 -26.27 19.42
CA THR A 33 -17.80 -27.50 18.69
C THR A 33 -19.17 -27.41 17.98
N ILE A 34 -19.20 -27.77 16.70
CA ILE A 34 -20.43 -27.85 15.90
C ILE A 34 -20.94 -29.28 15.97
N ASP A 35 -22.19 -29.46 16.45
CA ASP A 35 -22.95 -30.69 16.37
C ASP A 35 -23.67 -30.79 15.02
N ASP A 36 -23.50 -31.94 14.36
CA ASP A 36 -24.21 -32.33 13.15
C ASP A 36 -25.67 -32.66 13.44
N ARG A 37 -26.63 -32.11 12.68
CA ARG A 37 -27.87 -32.80 12.27
C ARG A 37 -28.60 -32.14 11.11
N ALA A 38 -28.58 -32.85 10.00
CA ALA A 38 -29.62 -33.26 9.04
C ALA A 38 -30.83 -32.34 8.69
N GLY A 39 -31.10 -32.21 7.39
CA GLY A 39 -32.43 -32.05 6.84
C GLY A 39 -32.56 -31.22 5.55
N SER A 40 -32.51 -31.87 4.38
CA SER A 40 -33.00 -31.30 3.11
C SER A 40 -34.53 -31.23 3.10
N PRO A 41 -35.18 -30.38 2.27
CA PRO A 41 -35.54 -30.84 0.93
C PRO A 41 -35.41 -29.79 -0.20
N SER A 42 -35.21 -30.32 -1.39
CA SER A 42 -35.18 -29.69 -2.70
C SER A 42 -36.50 -29.04 -3.12
N THR A 43 -36.42 -27.89 -3.83
CA THR A 43 -37.47 -27.47 -4.78
C THR A 43 -36.84 -26.79 -5.98
N THR A 44 -36.99 -27.41 -7.13
CA THR A 44 -36.58 -26.94 -8.46
C THR A 44 -37.55 -25.89 -8.99
N LEU A 45 -37.07 -24.80 -9.60
CA LEU A 45 -37.77 -23.98 -10.57
C LEU A 45 -36.83 -23.59 -11.71
N PRO A 46 -37.36 -23.37 -12.93
CA PRO A 46 -36.58 -23.42 -14.19
C PRO A 46 -35.89 -22.11 -14.55
N PRO A 47 -34.96 -22.12 -15.56
CA PRO A 47 -34.08 -21.01 -15.85
C PRO A 47 -34.73 -19.93 -16.71
N VAL A 48 -34.57 -18.68 -16.31
CA VAL A 48 -34.79 -17.54 -17.17
C VAL A 48 -33.44 -17.13 -17.73
N ALA A 49 -33.34 -17.11 -19.06
CA ALA A 49 -32.17 -16.64 -19.78
C ALA A 49 -32.11 -15.11 -19.72
N ASP A 50 -31.05 -14.58 -19.11
CA ASP A 50 -30.65 -13.19 -19.30
C ASP A 50 -29.21 -13.13 -19.81
N VAL A 51 -29.11 -12.59 -21.03
CA VAL A 51 -27.86 -12.31 -21.73
C VAL A 51 -27.30 -11.01 -21.16
N CYS A 52 -26.35 -11.08 -20.24
CA CYS A 52 -25.50 -9.95 -19.87
C CYS A 52 -24.06 -10.34 -20.12
N CYS A 53 -23.40 -9.59 -21.00
CA CYS A 53 -21.94 -9.57 -21.17
C CYS A 53 -21.26 -9.18 -19.86
N GLY A 54 -21.00 -10.14 -18.99
CA GLY A 54 -20.24 -9.99 -17.76
C GLY A 54 -18.83 -10.54 -17.98
N ASN A 55 -17.80 -9.71 -17.83
CA ASN A 55 -16.44 -10.15 -17.63
C ASN A 55 -16.43 -11.14 -16.45
N LYS A 56 -16.33 -12.45 -16.75
CA LYS A 56 -16.16 -13.49 -15.73
C LYS A 56 -14.80 -13.23 -15.07
N ALA A 57 -14.81 -12.78 -13.82
CA ALA A 57 -13.64 -12.79 -12.98
C ALA A 57 -13.05 -14.21 -12.99
N VAL A 58 -11.83 -14.35 -13.49
CA VAL A 58 -11.14 -15.64 -13.52
C VAL A 58 -10.89 -16.03 -12.06
N ALA A 59 -11.47 -17.14 -11.63
CA ALA A 59 -11.21 -17.70 -10.31
C ALA A 59 -9.75 -18.16 -10.28
N VAL A 60 -8.89 -17.40 -9.61
CA VAL A 60 -7.47 -17.73 -9.44
C VAL A 60 -7.37 -18.78 -8.34
N SER A 61 -7.04 -20.03 -8.71
CA SER A 61 -6.97 -21.16 -7.78
C SER A 61 -5.64 -21.25 -7.02
N SER A 62 -4.56 -20.73 -7.58
CA SER A 62 -3.24 -20.74 -6.95
C SER A 62 -2.33 -19.62 -7.51
N PRO A 63 -1.39 -19.08 -6.72
CA PRO A 63 -0.45 -18.11 -7.23
C PRO A 63 0.58 -18.77 -8.15
N PRO A 64 1.10 -18.04 -9.18
CA PRO A 64 2.16 -18.53 -10.04
C PRO A 64 3.42 -18.84 -9.23
N GLN A 65 4.04 -20.00 -9.50
CA GLN A 65 5.28 -20.36 -8.83
C GLN A 65 6.46 -19.58 -9.41
N PHE A 66 7.38 -19.21 -8.53
CA PHE A 66 8.63 -18.57 -8.92
C PHE A 66 9.75 -19.62 -8.98
N PHE A 67 10.43 -19.72 -10.12
CA PHE A 67 11.42 -20.78 -10.38
C PHE A 67 12.86 -20.28 -10.59
N ASP A 68 13.06 -18.96 -10.75
CA ASP A 68 14.40 -18.41 -10.94
C ASP A 68 15.26 -18.59 -9.66
N GLN A 69 16.57 -18.67 -9.82
CA GLN A 69 17.49 -18.70 -8.69
C GLN A 69 17.57 -17.33 -8.03
N LEU A 70 17.57 -17.31 -6.70
CA LEU A 70 17.68 -16.11 -5.88
C LEU A 70 19.04 -16.06 -5.19
N GLU A 71 19.76 -14.95 -5.41
CA GLU A 71 20.97 -14.60 -4.68
C GLU A 71 20.67 -13.38 -3.78
N TYR A 72 20.59 -13.61 -2.45
CA TYR A 72 20.35 -12.55 -1.51
C TYR A 72 21.55 -11.64 -1.35
N GLN A 73 21.34 -10.32 -1.34
CA GLN A 73 22.39 -9.38 -0.99
C GLN A 73 22.68 -9.46 0.51
N LEU A 74 23.97 -9.48 0.84
CA LEU A 74 24.47 -9.52 2.20
C LEU A 74 25.15 -8.19 2.58
N ASP A 75 25.07 -7.82 3.83
CA ASP A 75 25.84 -6.72 4.41
C ASP A 75 27.28 -7.19 4.76
N GLU A 76 28.08 -6.29 5.33
CA GLU A 76 29.47 -6.57 5.72
C GLU A 76 29.59 -7.66 6.80
N GLU A 77 28.51 -7.88 7.57
CA GLU A 77 28.43 -8.91 8.61
C GLU A 77 27.82 -10.24 8.09
N GLY A 78 27.56 -10.35 6.78
CA GLY A 78 26.99 -11.55 6.16
C GLY A 78 25.49 -11.73 6.39
N ARG A 79 24.75 -10.72 6.86
CA ARG A 79 23.30 -10.74 7.03
C ARG A 79 22.60 -10.26 5.75
N ARG A 80 21.42 -10.82 5.47
CA ARG A 80 20.62 -10.39 4.32
C ARG A 80 20.20 -8.93 4.44
N ILE A 81 20.46 -8.13 3.42
CA ILE A 81 20.01 -6.74 3.34
C ILE A 81 18.49 -6.72 3.20
N THR A 82 17.82 -5.89 4.00
CA THR A 82 16.37 -5.72 3.98
C THR A 82 15.96 -4.38 3.37
N PHE A 83 14.84 -4.36 2.64
CA PHE A 83 14.14 -3.12 2.28
C PHE A 83 13.25 -2.61 3.42
N GLY A 84 12.74 -3.53 4.26
CA GLY A 84 11.88 -3.19 5.40
C GLY A 84 11.38 -4.40 6.16
N ASN A 85 10.85 -4.14 7.36
CA ASN A 85 10.24 -5.12 8.25
C ASN A 85 8.81 -4.70 8.54
N GLY A 86 7.84 -5.59 8.31
CA GLY A 86 6.44 -5.41 8.65
C GLY A 86 6.02 -6.29 9.84
N ALA A 87 4.78 -6.16 10.29
CA ALA A 87 4.23 -6.96 11.37
C ALA A 87 4.23 -8.48 11.07
N TRP A 88 4.11 -8.84 9.80
CA TRP A 88 3.96 -10.22 9.32
C TRP A 88 5.16 -10.71 8.52
N SER A 89 5.99 -9.82 7.99
CA SER A 89 6.98 -10.15 6.97
C SER A 89 8.24 -9.30 7.04
N VAL A 90 9.30 -9.85 6.46
CA VAL A 90 10.57 -9.15 6.17
C VAL A 90 10.75 -9.14 4.66
N VAL A 91 11.12 -7.99 4.11
CA VAL A 91 11.38 -7.83 2.67
C VAL A 91 12.88 -7.76 2.43
N TYR A 92 13.43 -8.77 1.78
CA TYR A 92 14.85 -8.89 1.48
C TYR A 92 15.17 -8.41 0.07
N LYS A 93 16.39 -7.94 -0.10
CA LYS A 93 16.98 -7.57 -1.39
C LYS A 93 17.71 -8.76 -1.99
N ALA A 94 17.36 -9.13 -3.24
CA ALA A 94 17.99 -10.26 -3.93
C ALA A 94 18.13 -9.99 -5.43
N PHE A 95 18.98 -10.76 -6.09
CA PHE A 95 19.03 -10.88 -7.55
C PHE A 95 18.38 -12.18 -8.00
N ALA A 96 17.55 -12.10 -9.03
CA ALA A 96 16.94 -13.25 -9.67
C ALA A 96 17.63 -13.52 -11.00
N SER A 97 18.13 -14.74 -11.20
CA SER A 97 18.76 -15.19 -12.45
C SER A 97 17.92 -16.31 -13.05
N SER A 98 17.61 -16.21 -14.36
CA SER A 98 16.85 -17.24 -15.06
C SER A 98 17.61 -18.57 -15.09
N CYS A 99 16.95 -19.64 -14.72
CA CYS A 99 17.48 -21.03 -14.78
C CYS A 99 17.63 -21.58 -16.22
N THR A 100 17.66 -20.73 -17.25
CA THR A 100 17.91 -21.20 -18.60
C THR A 100 19.38 -21.66 -18.70
N SER A 101 19.61 -22.90 -18.32
CA SER A 101 20.82 -23.65 -18.63
C SER A 101 20.91 -23.88 -20.14
N ASN A 102 21.45 -22.91 -20.86
CA ASN A 102 21.98 -23.15 -22.18
C ASN A 102 23.42 -23.70 -21.97
N PRO A 103 23.70 -25.01 -22.22
CA PRO A 103 24.99 -25.63 -21.94
C PRO A 103 26.10 -25.26 -22.96
N THR A 104 25.93 -24.23 -23.77
CA THR A 104 26.82 -23.85 -24.88
C THR A 104 27.41 -22.46 -24.78
N ARG A 105 27.69 -21.94 -23.57
CA ARG A 105 28.60 -20.78 -23.45
C ARG A 105 29.98 -21.27 -23.03
N PRO A 106 31.04 -20.99 -23.82
CA PRO A 106 32.42 -21.30 -23.42
C PRO A 106 32.74 -20.51 -22.13
N PHE A 107 33.43 -21.18 -21.22
CA PHE A 107 33.96 -20.61 -19.98
C PHE A 107 34.81 -19.38 -20.27
N THR A 108 34.26 -18.19 -20.17
CA THR A 108 35.05 -16.99 -20.00
C THR A 108 35.22 -16.74 -18.48
N PRO A 109 36.42 -16.36 -18.03
CA PRO A 109 36.67 -16.14 -16.61
C PRO A 109 35.80 -15.02 -16.09
N PRO A 110 35.37 -15.05 -14.80
CA PRO A 110 34.51 -14.06 -14.21
C PRO A 110 35.28 -12.75 -14.01
N SER A 111 35.20 -11.85 -14.99
CA SER A 111 35.81 -10.52 -14.94
C SER A 111 34.78 -9.38 -14.96
N SER A 112 33.66 -9.54 -14.24
CA SER A 112 32.75 -8.44 -13.97
C SER A 112 31.96 -8.70 -12.69
N PRO A 113 31.96 -7.77 -11.72
CA PRO A 113 31.15 -7.87 -10.50
C PRO A 113 29.68 -7.48 -10.72
N ASN A 114 29.17 -7.55 -11.95
CA ASN A 114 27.75 -7.34 -12.21
C ASN A 114 27.05 -8.69 -12.20
N PRO A 115 26.25 -9.00 -11.17
CA PRO A 115 25.38 -10.18 -11.21
C PRO A 115 24.45 -10.03 -12.42
N ALA A 116 24.50 -11.02 -13.32
CA ALA A 116 23.67 -11.06 -14.54
C ALA A 116 22.18 -11.32 -14.20
N GLY A 117 21.69 -10.74 -13.11
CA GLY A 117 20.36 -10.97 -12.56
C GLY A 117 19.54 -9.68 -12.41
N ARG A 118 18.23 -9.84 -12.43
CA ARG A 118 17.27 -8.77 -12.17
C ARG A 118 17.15 -8.54 -10.65
N LEU A 119 17.25 -7.29 -10.21
CA LEU A 119 17.04 -6.93 -8.81
C LEU A 119 15.58 -7.13 -8.42
N VAL A 120 15.31 -7.87 -7.34
CA VAL A 120 14.00 -8.22 -6.83
C VAL A 120 13.90 -7.99 -5.33
N ALA A 121 12.65 -7.79 -4.87
CA ALA A 121 12.27 -7.78 -3.46
C ALA A 121 11.62 -9.13 -3.13
N VAL A 122 12.13 -9.80 -2.09
CA VAL A 122 11.61 -11.09 -1.61
C VAL A 122 10.95 -10.87 -0.26
N LYS A 123 9.62 -10.84 -0.23
CA LYS A 123 8.82 -10.70 0.98
C LYS A 123 8.61 -12.09 1.59
N SER A 124 9.20 -12.33 2.74
CA SER A 124 9.18 -13.61 3.45
C SER A 124 8.44 -13.49 4.78
N PRO A 125 7.75 -14.54 5.26
CA PRO A 125 7.06 -14.50 6.55
C PRO A 125 8.08 -14.27 7.69
N GLY A 126 7.80 -13.30 8.56
CA GLY A 126 8.62 -13.00 9.73
C GLY A 126 8.40 -14.00 10.88
N ARG A 127 7.28 -14.76 10.81
CA ARG A 127 6.88 -15.75 11.81
C ARG A 127 6.02 -16.85 11.16
N ARG A 128 5.88 -18.00 11.83
CA ARG A 128 5.21 -19.17 11.23
C ARG A 128 3.73 -18.96 10.93
N ASP A 129 3.03 -18.23 11.76
CA ASP A 129 1.60 -17.90 11.61
C ASP A 129 1.33 -16.84 10.52
N ALA A 130 2.36 -16.23 9.94
CA ALA A 130 2.24 -15.33 8.80
C ALA A 130 2.11 -16.05 7.43
N ARG A 131 2.37 -17.36 7.35
CA ARG A 131 2.31 -18.10 6.08
C ARG A 131 0.95 -18.02 5.37
N PRO A 132 -0.19 -18.20 6.06
CA PRO A 132 -1.50 -18.02 5.42
C PRO A 132 -1.73 -16.60 4.90
N VAL A 133 -1.22 -15.58 5.59
CA VAL A 133 -1.30 -14.18 5.16
C VAL A 133 -0.49 -13.98 3.87
N MET A 134 0.74 -14.53 3.80
CA MET A 134 1.56 -14.48 2.57
C MET A 134 0.88 -15.15 1.39
N TYR A 135 0.24 -16.30 1.61
CA TYR A 135 -0.48 -17.00 0.56
C TYR A 135 -1.70 -16.20 0.07
N ALA A 136 -2.50 -15.63 0.99
CA ALA A 136 -3.63 -14.78 0.64
C ALA A 136 -3.19 -13.53 -0.14
N GLU A 137 -2.09 -12.89 0.28
CA GLU A 137 -1.49 -11.77 -0.45
C GLU A 137 -1.03 -12.18 -1.84
N ALA A 138 -0.40 -13.35 -2.00
CA ALA A 138 0.02 -13.86 -3.31
C ALA A 138 -1.17 -14.11 -4.24
N LEU A 139 -2.31 -14.57 -3.74
CA LEU A 139 -3.56 -14.71 -4.52
C LEU A 139 -4.11 -13.35 -4.95
N ALA A 140 -4.13 -12.36 -4.06
CA ALA A 140 -4.58 -11.00 -4.38
C ALA A 140 -3.69 -10.36 -5.45
N LEU A 141 -2.36 -10.50 -5.30
CA LEU A 141 -1.38 -10.05 -6.29
C LEU A 141 -1.54 -10.76 -7.64
N THR A 142 -1.84 -12.06 -7.63
CA THR A 142 -2.10 -12.82 -8.87
C THR A 142 -3.32 -12.25 -9.60
N ARG A 143 -4.43 -12.01 -8.88
CA ARG A 143 -5.63 -11.40 -9.44
C ARG A 143 -5.33 -10.01 -10.00
N ALA A 144 -4.70 -9.15 -9.21
CA ALA A 144 -4.34 -7.81 -9.63
C ALA A 144 -3.42 -7.82 -10.87
N SER A 145 -2.36 -8.64 -10.87
CA SER A 145 -1.40 -8.74 -11.97
C SER A 145 -1.99 -9.32 -13.25
N SER A 146 -3.05 -10.12 -13.16
CA SER A 146 -3.77 -10.66 -14.31
C SER A 146 -4.72 -9.64 -14.95
N THR A 147 -4.96 -8.51 -14.28
CA THR A 147 -5.85 -7.45 -14.77
C THR A 147 -5.08 -6.50 -15.69
N PRO A 148 -5.59 -6.19 -16.91
CA PRO A 148 -4.90 -5.29 -17.83
C PRO A 148 -4.57 -3.93 -17.21
N GLY A 149 -3.35 -3.43 -17.48
CA GLY A 149 -2.85 -2.16 -16.96
C GLY A 149 -2.22 -2.24 -15.57
N SER A 150 -2.13 -3.42 -14.97
CA SER A 150 -1.56 -3.63 -13.62
C SER A 150 -0.16 -3.03 -13.47
N GLU A 151 0.66 -3.06 -14.52
CA GLU A 151 2.03 -2.54 -14.55
C GLU A 151 2.13 -1.03 -14.23
N HIS A 152 1.03 -0.29 -14.36
CA HIS A 152 0.95 1.14 -14.07
C HIS A 152 0.52 1.46 -12.64
N TYR A 153 -0.05 0.50 -11.90
CA TYR A 153 -0.74 0.78 -10.64
C TYR A 153 -0.25 -0.03 -9.45
N ILE A 154 0.32 -1.22 -9.69
CA ILE A 154 0.84 -2.08 -8.61
C ILE A 154 2.30 -2.43 -8.84
N VAL A 155 3.00 -2.77 -7.75
CA VAL A 155 4.38 -3.30 -7.86
C VAL A 155 4.34 -4.62 -8.64
N PRO A 156 5.15 -4.79 -9.72
CA PRO A 156 5.14 -6.00 -10.53
C PRO A 156 5.43 -7.24 -9.69
N PHE A 157 4.50 -8.19 -9.71
CA PHE A 157 4.57 -9.47 -9.03
C PHE A 157 5.19 -10.52 -9.96
N HIS A 158 6.16 -11.29 -9.47
CA HIS A 158 6.90 -12.28 -10.27
C HIS A 158 6.56 -13.72 -9.91
N GLY A 159 6.01 -13.95 -8.73
CA GLY A 159 5.59 -15.28 -8.32
C GLY A 159 5.74 -15.54 -6.83
N TYR A 160 5.37 -16.74 -6.44
CA TYR A 160 5.35 -17.23 -5.08
C TYR A 160 6.27 -18.43 -4.92
N ILE A 161 7.01 -18.51 -3.83
CA ILE A 161 7.87 -19.64 -3.47
C ILE A 161 7.18 -20.42 -2.37
N ALA A 162 6.63 -21.59 -2.70
CA ALA A 162 5.81 -22.38 -1.77
C ALA A 162 6.58 -22.82 -0.53
N ASP A 163 7.82 -23.30 -0.69
CA ASP A 163 8.64 -23.86 0.41
C ASP A 163 8.92 -22.83 1.51
N SER A 164 9.24 -21.60 1.12
CA SER A 164 9.51 -20.50 2.06
C SER A 164 8.28 -19.62 2.33
N SER A 165 7.17 -19.85 1.65
CA SER A 165 5.99 -18.99 1.65
C SER A 165 6.31 -17.54 1.33
N SER A 166 7.20 -17.30 0.37
CA SER A 166 7.73 -15.97 0.03
C SER A 166 7.15 -15.46 -1.27
N ILE A 167 6.93 -14.15 -1.35
CA ILE A 167 6.46 -13.42 -2.51
C ILE A 167 7.65 -12.73 -3.18
N VAL A 168 7.78 -12.87 -4.50
CA VAL A 168 8.84 -12.21 -5.27
C VAL A 168 8.23 -11.11 -6.13
N MET A 169 8.77 -9.90 -6.01
CA MET A 169 8.31 -8.68 -6.68
C MET A 169 9.49 -7.90 -7.27
N SER A 170 9.20 -6.95 -8.15
CA SER A 170 10.22 -5.96 -8.56
C SER A 170 10.69 -5.16 -7.35
N ALA A 171 11.99 -4.89 -7.29
CA ALA A 171 12.54 -3.99 -6.28
C ALA A 171 12.28 -2.53 -6.66
N VAL A 172 11.47 -1.86 -5.86
CA VAL A 172 11.21 -0.42 -5.95
C VAL A 172 11.61 0.20 -4.61
N PRO A 173 12.81 0.78 -4.51
CA PRO A 173 13.43 1.10 -3.21
C PRO A 173 12.88 2.35 -2.53
N LEU A 174 12.19 3.24 -3.24
CA LEU A 174 11.69 4.50 -2.69
C LEU A 174 10.22 4.38 -2.32
N ALA A 175 9.90 4.56 -1.04
CA ALA A 175 8.52 4.69 -0.57
C ALA A 175 8.06 6.16 -0.61
N LEU A 176 6.75 6.38 -0.83
CA LEU A 176 6.16 7.72 -0.78
C LEU A 176 6.35 8.36 0.61
N SER A 177 6.37 7.58 1.70
CA SER A 177 6.63 8.09 3.04
C SER A 177 8.00 8.79 3.14
N SER A 178 9.07 8.12 2.71
CA SER A 178 10.42 8.69 2.73
C SER A 178 10.54 9.91 1.81
N TYR A 179 9.87 9.87 0.65
CA TYR A 179 9.82 11.01 -0.25
C TYR A 179 9.12 12.23 0.37
N ILE A 180 7.98 12.02 1.06
CA ILE A 180 7.27 13.08 1.78
C ILE A 180 8.14 13.67 2.89
N GLU A 181 8.81 12.82 3.70
CA GLU A 181 9.70 13.26 4.77
C GLU A 181 10.87 14.12 4.24
N ASP A 182 11.50 13.70 3.14
CA ASP A 182 12.55 14.47 2.50
C ASP A 182 12.05 15.83 1.98
N LYS A 183 10.89 15.85 1.33
CA LYS A 183 10.27 17.09 0.83
C LYS A 183 9.86 18.00 1.98
N ALA A 184 9.32 17.46 3.07
CA ALA A 184 8.96 18.22 4.27
C ALA A 184 10.20 18.90 4.88
N ARG A 185 11.32 18.16 4.99
CA ARG A 185 12.60 18.70 5.48
C ARG A 185 13.12 19.83 4.58
N ILE A 186 13.08 19.65 3.27
CA ILE A 186 13.49 20.68 2.30
C ILE A 186 12.57 21.91 2.39
N ALA A 187 11.25 21.69 2.47
CA ALA A 187 10.27 22.78 2.57
C ALA A 187 10.38 23.57 3.89
N GLN A 188 10.82 22.92 4.98
CA GLN A 188 11.10 23.57 6.25
C GLN A 188 12.38 24.45 6.14
N GLN A 189 13.44 23.95 5.50
CA GLN A 189 14.67 24.71 5.30
C GLN A 189 14.49 25.93 4.40
N ASN A 190 13.58 25.84 3.41
CA ASN A 190 13.30 26.87 2.41
C ASN A 190 11.94 27.57 2.66
N PHE A 191 11.51 27.62 3.92
CA PHE A 191 10.23 28.26 4.26
C PHE A 191 10.22 29.73 3.87
N SER A 192 9.16 30.14 3.17
CA SER A 192 8.96 31.54 2.76
C SER A 192 7.46 31.88 2.76
N ILE A 193 7.14 33.17 2.78
CA ILE A 193 5.76 33.67 2.69
C ILE A 193 5.12 33.22 1.36
N GLN A 194 5.90 33.14 0.28
CA GLN A 194 5.41 32.72 -1.03
C GLN A 194 5.01 31.23 -1.06
N THR A 195 5.73 30.37 -0.32
CA THR A 195 5.54 28.93 -0.34
C THR A 195 4.73 28.37 0.85
N MET A 196 4.38 29.22 1.83
CA MET A 196 3.72 28.79 3.06
C MET A 196 2.33 28.15 2.86
N HIS A 197 1.68 28.46 1.75
CA HIS A 197 0.36 27.94 1.39
C HIS A 197 0.42 26.81 0.34
N GLU A 198 1.60 26.40 -0.08
CA GLU A 198 1.77 25.32 -1.04
C GLU A 198 2.05 23.98 -0.34
N PRO A 199 1.60 22.86 -0.90
CA PRO A 199 2.05 21.53 -0.48
C PRO A 199 3.57 21.42 -0.41
N VAL A 200 4.10 20.58 0.49
CA VAL A 200 5.56 20.37 0.59
C VAL A 200 6.17 19.81 -0.70
N LEU A 201 5.37 19.16 -1.56
CA LEU A 201 5.77 18.69 -2.87
C LEU A 201 5.74 19.80 -3.94
N GLY A 202 5.18 20.98 -3.64
CA GLY A 202 4.73 21.96 -4.63
C GLY A 202 3.35 21.59 -5.21
N MET A 203 2.56 22.61 -5.57
CA MET A 203 1.16 22.41 -5.97
C MET A 203 1.00 21.52 -7.20
N ALA A 204 1.79 21.75 -8.24
CA ALA A 204 1.66 20.99 -9.49
C ALA A 204 2.03 19.51 -9.30
N GLN A 205 3.15 19.21 -8.62
CA GLN A 205 3.56 17.83 -8.36
C GLN A 205 2.60 17.10 -7.42
N TRP A 206 2.08 17.79 -6.39
CA TRP A 206 1.07 17.22 -5.50
C TRP A 206 -0.21 16.87 -6.25
N HIS A 207 -0.67 17.75 -7.13
CA HIS A 207 -1.88 17.54 -7.92
C HIS A 207 -1.72 16.36 -8.91
N ASP A 208 -0.57 16.26 -9.58
CA ASP A 208 -0.29 15.15 -10.48
C ASP A 208 -0.17 13.81 -9.73
N LEU A 209 0.48 13.81 -8.55
CA LEU A 209 0.48 12.64 -7.65
C LEU A 209 -0.94 12.23 -7.25
N ALA A 210 -1.79 13.19 -6.87
CA ALA A 210 -3.18 12.93 -6.50
C ALA A 210 -3.96 12.28 -7.66
N LYS A 211 -3.85 12.83 -8.88
CA LYS A 211 -4.48 12.25 -10.08
C LYS A 211 -4.04 10.80 -10.33
N LYS A 212 -2.74 10.54 -10.25
CA LYS A 212 -2.18 9.20 -10.50
C LYS A 212 -2.67 8.19 -9.45
N LEU A 213 -2.67 8.55 -8.17
CA LEU A 213 -3.12 7.68 -7.08
C LEU A 213 -4.63 7.43 -7.12
N ILE A 214 -5.44 8.45 -7.38
CA ILE A 214 -6.90 8.32 -7.50
C ILE A 214 -7.25 7.44 -8.70
N LYS A 215 -6.56 7.60 -9.83
CA LYS A 215 -6.72 6.74 -11.00
C LYS A 215 -6.34 5.28 -10.69
N GLY A 216 -5.23 5.07 -9.98
CA GLY A 216 -4.82 3.73 -9.55
C GLY A 216 -5.82 3.09 -8.60
N LEU A 217 -6.39 3.86 -7.66
CA LEU A 217 -7.45 3.36 -6.77
C LEU A 217 -8.73 3.01 -7.53
N SER A 218 -9.13 3.85 -8.50
CA SER A 218 -10.26 3.54 -9.37
C SER A 218 -10.05 2.24 -10.15
N TRP A 219 -8.84 2.01 -10.67
CA TRP A 219 -8.47 0.77 -11.33
C TRP A 219 -8.53 -0.43 -10.38
N LEU A 220 -8.01 -0.32 -9.14
CA LEU A 220 -8.10 -1.39 -8.13
C LEU A 220 -9.55 -1.79 -7.86
N HIS A 221 -10.44 -0.82 -7.64
CA HIS A 221 -11.83 -1.09 -7.29
C HIS A 221 -12.66 -1.56 -8.48
N SER A 222 -12.50 -0.95 -9.67
CA SER A 222 -13.37 -1.19 -10.82
C SER A 222 -12.89 -2.32 -11.74
N ASN A 223 -11.57 -2.44 -11.93
CA ASN A 223 -10.99 -3.40 -12.87
C ASN A 223 -10.46 -4.66 -12.15
N ALA A 224 -9.61 -4.48 -11.15
CA ALA A 224 -9.06 -5.61 -10.39
C ALA A 224 -10.04 -6.18 -9.37
N GLN A 225 -11.09 -5.44 -9.00
CA GLN A 225 -12.11 -5.82 -8.02
C GLN A 225 -11.47 -6.18 -6.67
N ILE A 226 -10.58 -5.30 -6.17
CA ILE A 226 -9.84 -5.48 -4.92
C ILE A 226 -9.98 -4.22 -4.07
N VAL A 227 -10.29 -4.41 -2.78
CA VAL A 227 -10.08 -3.43 -1.71
C VAL A 227 -8.69 -3.67 -1.14
N HIS A 228 -7.88 -2.63 -1.05
CA HIS A 228 -6.49 -2.73 -0.57
C HIS A 228 -6.41 -2.96 0.95
N GLY A 229 -7.22 -2.22 1.72
CA GLY A 229 -7.40 -2.38 3.16
C GLY A 229 -6.30 -1.75 4.05
N ASP A 230 -5.15 -1.32 3.49
CA ASP A 230 -4.07 -0.65 4.25
C ASP A 230 -3.32 0.38 3.39
N ILE A 231 -4.08 1.30 2.74
CA ILE A 231 -3.47 2.39 1.96
C ILE A 231 -2.84 3.41 2.91
N LYS A 232 -1.52 3.63 2.74
CA LYS A 232 -0.74 4.62 3.48
C LYS A 232 0.55 4.95 2.69
N PRO A 233 1.26 6.04 2.99
CA PRO A 233 2.47 6.43 2.25
C PRO A 233 3.56 5.36 2.23
N HIS A 234 3.64 4.50 3.26
CA HIS A 234 4.61 3.40 3.33
C HIS A 234 4.32 2.28 2.32
N ASN A 235 3.05 2.10 1.96
CA ASN A 235 2.58 1.06 1.04
C ASN A 235 2.40 1.58 -0.40
N ILE A 236 2.93 2.76 -0.71
CA ILE A 236 3.01 3.31 -2.06
C ILE A 236 4.49 3.46 -2.40
N LEU A 237 4.94 2.71 -3.42
CA LEU A 237 6.31 2.73 -3.88
C LEU A 237 6.43 3.59 -5.14
N LEU A 238 7.54 4.29 -5.28
CA LEU A 238 7.77 5.28 -6.32
C LEU A 238 8.80 4.75 -7.33
N ARG A 239 8.32 4.37 -8.51
CA ARG A 239 9.17 3.96 -9.63
C ARG A 239 9.61 5.20 -10.42
N PRO A 240 10.93 5.41 -10.65
CA PRO A 240 11.41 6.50 -11.49
C PRO A 240 10.81 6.41 -12.89
N ARG A 241 10.32 7.53 -13.44
CA ARG A 241 9.91 7.60 -14.83
C ARG A 241 11.17 7.60 -15.72
N ILE A 242 11.18 6.73 -16.71
CA ILE A 242 12.20 6.76 -17.77
C ILE A 242 11.76 7.84 -18.75
N SER A 243 12.30 9.04 -18.61
CA SER A 243 12.11 10.10 -19.59
C SER A 243 13.18 9.93 -20.68
N LEU A 244 12.76 9.70 -21.92
CA LEU A 244 13.67 9.62 -23.08
C LEU A 244 14.13 11.01 -23.54
N ASP A 245 13.40 12.04 -23.16
CA ASP A 245 13.71 13.43 -23.43
C ASP A 245 14.12 14.16 -22.14
N ASN A 246 15.13 15.01 -22.21
CA ASN A 246 15.60 15.84 -21.11
C ASN A 246 14.60 16.92 -20.62
N ASP A 247 13.41 16.96 -21.20
CA ASP A 247 12.29 17.79 -20.78
C ASP A 247 11.49 17.10 -19.66
N ILE A 248 12.07 17.02 -18.47
CA ILE A 248 11.28 16.81 -17.27
C ILE A 248 10.47 18.09 -17.06
N ASN A 249 9.23 18.09 -17.51
CA ASN A 249 8.29 19.15 -17.17
C ASN A 249 8.25 19.23 -15.62
N SER A 250 8.78 20.29 -15.05
CA SER A 250 8.90 20.45 -13.59
C SER A 250 7.55 20.44 -12.87
N ALA A 251 6.46 20.58 -13.63
CA ALA A 251 5.09 20.51 -13.13
C ALA A 251 4.60 19.07 -12.87
N GLU A 252 5.18 18.06 -13.51
CA GLU A 252 4.76 16.67 -13.32
C GLU A 252 5.48 16.02 -12.14
N PHE A 253 4.77 15.08 -11.48
CA PHE A 253 5.37 14.25 -10.45
C PHE A 253 6.39 13.29 -11.08
N PRO A 254 7.66 13.26 -10.61
CA PRO A 254 8.77 12.61 -11.33
C PRO A 254 8.76 11.08 -11.25
N TYR A 255 7.76 10.49 -10.58
CA TYR A 255 7.65 9.06 -10.36
C TYR A 255 6.29 8.53 -10.81
N GLU A 256 6.24 7.20 -11.00
CA GLU A 256 5.01 6.42 -11.10
C GLU A 256 4.72 5.81 -9.72
N PRO A 257 3.63 6.23 -9.04
CA PRO A 257 3.26 5.66 -7.76
C PRO A 257 2.59 4.30 -7.96
N LEU A 258 3.07 3.28 -7.24
CA LEU A 258 2.60 1.90 -7.31
C LEU A 258 2.11 1.45 -5.95
N PHE A 259 0.91 0.86 -5.87
CA PHE A 259 0.42 0.23 -4.66
C PHE A 259 1.21 -1.06 -4.37
N ALA A 260 1.51 -1.29 -3.10
CA ALA A 260 2.28 -2.41 -2.58
C ALA A 260 1.69 -2.88 -1.25
N ASP A 261 2.06 -4.08 -0.81
CA ASP A 261 1.59 -4.69 0.45
C ASP A 261 0.08 -4.97 0.46
N PHE A 262 -0.32 -6.03 -0.24
CA PHE A 262 -1.70 -6.49 -0.35
C PHE A 262 -2.10 -7.46 0.78
N SER A 263 -1.37 -7.49 1.90
CA SER A 263 -1.61 -8.40 3.03
C SER A 263 -2.96 -8.19 3.72
N SER A 264 -3.56 -7.01 3.58
CA SER A 264 -4.87 -6.64 4.14
C SER A 264 -5.97 -6.55 3.08
N SER A 265 -5.72 -7.04 1.86
CA SER A 265 -6.64 -6.85 0.74
C SER A 265 -7.78 -7.88 0.71
N TYR A 266 -8.90 -7.45 0.11
CA TYR A 266 -10.12 -8.24 -0.03
C TYR A 266 -10.61 -8.19 -1.48
N SER A 267 -11.23 -9.31 -1.91
CA SER A 267 -11.92 -9.35 -3.21
C SER A 267 -13.30 -8.73 -3.13
N ILE A 268 -13.67 -7.91 -4.10
CA ILE A 268 -15.03 -7.39 -4.29
C ILE A 268 -15.77 -8.41 -5.17
N THR A 269 -16.91 -8.92 -4.71
CA THR A 269 -17.79 -9.83 -5.47
C THR A 269 -19.15 -9.19 -5.69
N ALA A 270 -19.96 -9.80 -6.55
CA ALA A 270 -21.33 -9.33 -6.79
C ALA A 270 -22.22 -9.41 -5.52
N SER A 271 -21.87 -10.25 -4.55
CA SER A 271 -22.54 -10.39 -3.25
C SER A 271 -21.93 -9.54 -2.14
N GLY A 272 -20.93 -8.73 -2.45
CA GLY A 272 -20.19 -7.92 -1.49
C GLY A 272 -18.69 -8.28 -1.44
N THR A 273 -18.02 -7.94 -0.36
CA THR A 273 -16.59 -8.28 -0.18
C THR A 273 -16.46 -9.70 0.39
N GLU A 274 -15.71 -10.57 -0.28
CA GLU A 274 -15.42 -11.91 0.25
C GLU A 274 -14.41 -11.84 1.39
N ILE A 275 -14.80 -12.39 2.55
CA ILE A 275 -13.94 -12.49 3.72
C ILE A 275 -13.14 -13.79 3.62
N PRO A 276 -11.82 -13.77 3.53
CA PRO A 276 -11.04 -14.99 3.70
C PRO A 276 -11.27 -15.59 5.09
N PRO A 277 -11.29 -16.93 5.24
CA PRO A 277 -11.61 -17.61 6.50
C PRO A 277 -10.72 -17.21 7.70
N ASN A 278 -9.60 -16.55 7.45
CA ASN A 278 -8.64 -16.05 8.46
C ASN A 278 -8.40 -14.55 8.35
N ALA A 279 -9.34 -13.81 7.76
CA ALA A 279 -9.23 -12.35 7.66
C ALA A 279 -9.33 -11.76 9.06
N CYS A 280 -8.22 -11.36 9.58
CA CYS A 280 -8.15 -10.44 10.71
C CYS A 280 -7.94 -9.03 10.12
N LEU A 281 -8.54 -8.00 10.71
CA LEU A 281 -8.09 -6.62 10.46
C LEU A 281 -6.61 -6.53 10.82
N SER A 282 -5.77 -6.94 9.88
CA SER A 282 -4.34 -7.22 10.13
C SER A 282 -3.53 -5.94 10.30
N ALA A 283 -4.08 -4.81 9.86
CA ALA A 283 -3.37 -3.54 9.95
C ALA A 283 -4.32 -2.41 10.38
N VAL A 284 -4.18 -1.97 11.61
CA VAL A 284 -4.73 -0.71 12.09
C VAL A 284 -3.60 0.29 12.15
N THR A 285 -3.56 1.16 11.15
CA THR A 285 -2.52 2.21 11.07
C THR A 285 -3.18 3.59 11.15
N THR A 286 -3.24 4.17 12.35
CA THR A 286 -3.68 5.56 12.50
C THR A 286 -2.64 6.52 11.92
N PRO A 287 -3.05 7.56 11.21
CA PRO A 287 -4.42 8.08 10.98
C PRO A 287 -5.13 7.49 9.75
N PHE A 288 -4.51 6.59 8.99
CA PHE A 288 -4.98 6.15 7.67
C PHE A 288 -6.18 5.22 7.73
N THR A 289 -6.30 4.39 8.80
CA THR A 289 -7.45 3.50 8.96
C THR A 289 -8.74 4.29 9.09
N ALA A 290 -9.74 3.95 8.27
CA ALA A 290 -11.02 4.65 8.25
C ALA A 290 -11.76 4.57 9.59
N PRO A 291 -12.51 5.64 9.99
CA PRO A 291 -13.16 5.74 11.31
C PRO A 291 -14.09 4.58 11.65
N GLU A 292 -14.83 4.06 10.69
CA GLU A 292 -15.73 2.91 10.84
C GLU A 292 -14.96 1.65 11.25
N LEU A 293 -13.81 1.40 10.66
CA LEU A 293 -12.95 0.27 11.00
C LEU A 293 -12.34 0.43 12.40
N LEU A 294 -11.92 1.64 12.77
CA LEU A 294 -11.40 1.93 14.12
C LEU A 294 -12.47 1.77 15.21
N LYS A 295 -13.73 2.07 14.91
CA LYS A 295 -14.85 1.88 15.83
C LYS A 295 -15.22 0.40 15.99
N ALA A 296 -15.03 -0.35 14.92
CA ALA A 296 -15.43 -1.75 14.83
C ALA A 296 -14.31 -2.76 15.18
N LEU A 297 -13.18 -2.31 15.72
CA LEU A 297 -12.03 -3.18 16.07
C LEU A 297 -12.36 -4.41 16.94
N ARG A 298 -13.53 -4.39 17.59
CA ARG A 298 -14.03 -5.51 18.41
C ARG A 298 -15.16 -6.28 17.74
N SER A 299 -15.55 -5.92 16.52
CA SER A 299 -16.64 -6.55 15.77
C SER A 299 -16.03 -7.30 14.59
N PRO A 300 -16.02 -8.64 14.60
CA PRO A 300 -15.39 -9.44 13.56
C PRO A 300 -16.06 -9.30 12.18
N ASP A 301 -17.26 -8.74 12.13
CA ASP A 301 -18.08 -8.66 10.93
C ASP A 301 -17.82 -7.41 10.07
N VAL A 302 -16.98 -6.49 10.55
CA VAL A 302 -16.67 -5.25 9.82
C VAL A 302 -15.37 -5.42 9.07
N ILE A 303 -15.46 -5.40 7.76
CA ILE A 303 -14.35 -5.53 6.82
C ILE A 303 -14.11 -4.21 6.07
N PRO A 304 -12.90 -3.97 5.56
CA PRO A 304 -12.65 -2.85 4.67
C PRO A 304 -13.52 -2.91 3.40
N GLU A 305 -14.04 -1.77 3.03
CA GLU A 305 -14.82 -1.55 1.81
C GLU A 305 -14.11 -0.54 0.90
N PRO A 306 -14.52 -0.38 -0.38
CA PRO A 306 -13.98 0.66 -1.26
C PRO A 306 -13.97 2.05 -0.64
N ALA A 307 -15.01 2.40 0.14
CA ALA A 307 -15.11 3.67 0.84
C ALA A 307 -14.05 3.84 1.94
N SER A 308 -13.58 2.75 2.55
CA SER A 308 -12.49 2.78 3.52
C SER A 308 -11.15 3.10 2.85
N ASP A 309 -10.88 2.53 1.68
CA ASP A 309 -9.69 2.84 0.89
C ASP A 309 -9.68 4.30 0.39
N VAL A 310 -10.83 4.82 -0.01
CA VAL A 310 -11.00 6.22 -0.41
C VAL A 310 -10.60 7.16 0.73
N PHE A 311 -11.06 6.88 1.95
CA PHE A 311 -10.63 7.62 3.14
C PHE A 311 -9.11 7.50 3.37
N SER A 312 -8.56 6.31 3.31
CA SER A 312 -7.13 6.05 3.55
C SER A 312 -6.24 6.78 2.54
N LEU A 313 -6.65 6.81 1.27
CA LEU A 313 -5.95 7.57 0.22
C LEU A 313 -6.07 9.08 0.45
N ALA A 314 -7.23 9.57 0.87
CA ALA A 314 -7.40 11.00 1.18
C ALA A 314 -6.46 11.46 2.30
N VAL A 315 -6.32 10.67 3.36
CA VAL A 315 -5.36 10.94 4.45
C VAL A 315 -3.92 10.86 3.96
N THR A 316 -3.61 9.93 3.05
CA THR A 316 -2.30 9.83 2.41
C THR A 316 -1.96 11.10 1.61
N LEU A 317 -2.91 11.61 0.82
CA LEU A 317 -2.76 12.85 0.06
C LEU A 317 -2.64 14.08 0.97
N LEU A 318 -3.36 14.10 2.10
CA LEU A 318 -3.22 15.14 3.11
C LEU A 318 -1.82 15.15 3.73
N GLY A 319 -1.27 13.98 4.09
CA GLY A 319 0.10 13.84 4.55
C GLY A 319 1.12 14.29 3.49
N ALA A 320 0.88 13.99 2.21
CA ALA A 320 1.72 14.45 1.10
C ALA A 320 1.66 15.97 0.87
N ALA A 321 0.56 16.62 1.25
CA ALA A 321 0.45 18.09 1.18
C ALA A 321 1.16 18.77 2.34
N THR A 322 0.94 18.29 3.56
CA THR A 322 1.45 18.92 4.79
C THR A 322 2.88 18.53 5.13
N GLY A 323 3.35 17.37 4.65
CA GLY A 323 4.61 16.78 5.10
C GLY A 323 4.51 16.11 6.48
N ASP A 324 3.32 16.08 7.09
CA ASP A 324 3.06 15.41 8.37
C ASP A 324 2.29 14.09 8.12
N ILE A 325 3.03 12.99 8.04
CA ILE A 325 2.46 11.65 7.82
C ILE A 325 1.61 11.22 9.02
N LEU A 326 1.94 11.68 10.23
CA LEU A 326 1.20 11.30 11.43
C LEU A 326 -0.09 12.12 11.63
N VAL A 327 -0.25 13.24 10.98
CA VAL A 327 -1.34 14.23 11.06
C VAL A 327 -1.60 14.74 12.49
N TYR A 328 -1.54 13.83 13.47
CA TYR A 328 -1.74 14.10 14.90
C TYR A 328 -0.42 14.03 15.68
N SER A 329 0.69 14.46 15.09
CA SER A 329 2.06 14.28 15.60
C SER A 329 2.27 14.85 17.03
N GLY A 330 1.60 15.94 17.36
CA GLY A 330 1.67 16.58 18.70
C GLY A 330 0.84 15.91 19.79
N LEU A 331 0.02 14.88 19.47
CA LEU A 331 -0.88 14.25 20.44
C LEU A 331 -0.31 12.97 21.02
N HIS A 332 -0.68 12.68 22.29
CA HIS A 332 -0.43 11.38 22.91
C HIS A 332 -1.08 10.23 22.11
N PRO A 333 -0.47 9.03 21.99
CA PRO A 333 -0.99 7.92 21.17
C PRO A 333 -2.47 7.58 21.38
N THR A 334 -2.95 7.61 22.64
CA THR A 334 -4.36 7.34 22.96
C THR A 334 -5.30 8.41 22.37
N LEU A 335 -4.89 9.68 22.43
CA LEU A 335 -5.67 10.78 21.84
C LEU A 335 -5.67 10.73 20.32
N ARG A 336 -4.56 10.28 19.68
CA ARG A 336 -4.51 10.07 18.22
C ARG A 336 -5.58 9.10 17.76
N ILE A 337 -5.73 7.97 18.47
CA ILE A 337 -6.79 6.99 18.16
C ILE A 337 -8.17 7.61 18.31
N GLN A 338 -8.39 8.41 19.35
CA GLN A 338 -9.68 9.08 19.56
C GLN A 338 -9.98 10.09 18.43
N CYS A 339 -9.00 10.92 18.06
CA CYS A 339 -9.15 11.84 16.93
C CYS A 339 -9.39 11.11 15.61
N ALA A 340 -8.68 10.00 15.37
CA ALA A 340 -8.85 9.19 14.18
C ALA A 340 -10.25 8.56 14.06
N LYS A 341 -10.93 8.27 15.17
CA LYS A 341 -12.35 7.83 15.17
C LYS A 341 -13.31 8.92 14.68
N ASP A 342 -12.88 10.18 14.73
CA ASP A 342 -13.58 11.35 14.20
C ASP A 342 -12.89 11.88 12.93
N GLY A 343 -12.36 10.96 12.12
CA GLY A 343 -11.52 11.24 10.95
C GLY A 343 -12.15 12.16 9.90
N HIS A 344 -13.48 12.35 9.89
CA HIS A 344 -14.14 13.35 9.05
C HIS A 344 -13.72 14.80 9.37
N LEU A 345 -13.13 15.05 10.54
CA LEU A 345 -12.56 16.33 10.95
C LEU A 345 -11.06 16.47 10.66
N ILE A 346 -10.47 15.50 9.96
CA ILE A 346 -9.00 15.40 9.80
C ILE A 346 -8.40 16.63 9.11
N ILE A 347 -9.10 17.25 8.18
CA ILE A 347 -8.64 18.48 7.50
C ILE A 347 -8.55 19.64 8.49
N ASP A 348 -9.56 19.80 9.34
CA ASP A 348 -9.59 20.88 10.34
C ASP A 348 -8.52 20.65 11.41
N TRP A 349 -8.32 19.39 11.83
CA TRP A 349 -7.25 19.01 12.74
C TRP A 349 -5.86 19.31 12.14
N ALA A 350 -5.61 18.91 10.90
CA ALA A 350 -4.34 19.16 10.22
C ALA A 350 -4.08 20.67 10.04
N ARG A 351 -5.13 21.45 9.81
CA ARG A 351 -5.05 22.91 9.67
C ARG A 351 -4.77 23.61 10.99
N GLN A 352 -5.42 23.22 12.07
CA GLN A 352 -5.35 23.91 13.37
C GLN A 352 -4.23 23.42 14.27
N CYS A 353 -3.95 22.13 14.26
CA CYS A 353 -3.04 21.49 15.20
C CYS A 353 -1.78 20.91 14.54
N GLY A 354 -1.76 20.81 13.21
CA GLY A 354 -0.61 20.33 12.46
C GLY A 354 0.51 21.38 12.39
N THR A 355 1.75 20.90 12.37
CA THR A 355 2.95 21.76 12.27
C THR A 355 2.99 22.58 10.98
N ASN A 356 2.28 22.18 9.94
CA ASN A 356 2.24 22.77 8.61
C ASN A 356 0.80 23.13 8.15
N GLY A 357 -0.08 23.47 9.07
CA GLY A 357 -1.50 23.76 8.78
C GLY A 357 -1.73 24.93 7.80
N THR A 358 -0.80 25.86 7.70
CA THR A 358 -0.84 26.95 6.70
C THR A 358 -0.85 26.44 5.25
N ARG A 359 -0.32 25.23 4.99
CA ARG A 359 -0.33 24.59 3.67
C ARG A 359 -1.69 24.08 3.22
N LEU A 360 -2.71 24.24 4.08
CA LEU A 360 -4.08 23.83 3.84
C LEU A 360 -5.01 25.06 3.87
N PRO A 361 -4.85 26.05 2.95
CA PRO A 361 -5.72 27.21 2.93
C PRO A 361 -7.19 26.76 2.73
N PRO A 362 -8.16 27.44 3.42
CA PRO A 362 -9.58 27.16 3.21
C PRO A 362 -9.98 27.31 1.75
N ASN A 363 -10.79 26.38 1.26
CA ASN A 363 -11.22 26.28 -0.16
C ASN A 363 -10.07 26.13 -1.17
N GLY A 364 -8.86 25.82 -0.70
CA GLY A 364 -7.71 25.51 -1.56
C GLY A 364 -7.88 24.19 -2.31
N LEU A 365 -6.99 23.94 -3.28
CA LEU A 365 -7.04 22.75 -4.12
C LEU A 365 -6.98 21.46 -3.30
N VAL A 366 -6.12 21.40 -2.28
CA VAL A 366 -5.98 20.22 -1.42
C VAL A 366 -7.30 19.90 -0.73
N GLU A 367 -7.96 20.90 -0.13
CA GLU A 367 -9.25 20.70 0.53
C GLU A 367 -10.32 20.26 -0.46
N LYS A 368 -10.40 20.87 -1.64
CA LYS A 368 -11.40 20.52 -2.67
C LYS A 368 -11.29 19.05 -3.10
N ILE A 369 -10.06 18.53 -3.22
CA ILE A 369 -9.81 17.15 -3.61
C ILE A 369 -10.04 16.18 -2.43
N VAL A 370 -9.58 16.52 -1.23
CA VAL A 370 -9.59 15.59 -0.07
C VAL A 370 -10.97 15.53 0.61
N LYS A 371 -11.68 16.66 0.73
CA LYS A 371 -12.92 16.77 1.52
C LYS A 371 -14.03 15.78 1.14
N PRO A 372 -14.34 15.53 -0.15
CA PRO A 372 -15.39 14.56 -0.51
C PRO A 372 -15.06 13.10 -0.11
N ALA A 373 -13.79 12.80 0.11
CA ALA A 373 -13.31 11.47 0.43
C ALA A 373 -13.27 11.15 1.93
N VAL A 374 -13.39 12.18 2.80
CA VAL A 374 -13.35 12.03 4.26
C VAL A 374 -14.71 12.21 4.92
N ALA A 375 -15.81 12.11 4.19
CA ALA A 375 -17.16 12.20 4.75
C ALA A 375 -17.35 11.22 5.91
N LYS A 376 -18.15 11.62 6.92
CA LYS A 376 -18.37 10.85 8.15
C LYS A 376 -19.01 9.50 7.88
N VAL A 377 -20.01 9.49 7.02
CA VAL A 377 -20.74 8.28 6.61
C VAL A 377 -20.02 7.68 5.41
N PRO A 378 -19.57 6.42 5.45
CA PRO A 378 -18.84 5.81 4.32
C PRO A 378 -19.57 5.88 2.99
N ALA A 379 -20.91 5.70 2.99
CA ALA A 379 -21.75 5.75 1.78
C ALA A 379 -21.85 7.18 1.16
N GLU A 380 -21.50 8.22 1.92
CA GLU A 380 -21.47 9.61 1.42
C GLU A 380 -20.10 10.00 0.85
N ARG A 381 -19.07 9.14 1.02
CA ARG A 381 -17.77 9.37 0.42
C ARG A 381 -17.85 9.20 -1.09
N ILE A 382 -17.10 10.03 -1.78
CA ILE A 382 -16.95 9.93 -3.23
C ILE A 382 -16.42 8.55 -3.61
N THR A 383 -16.89 7.97 -4.71
CA THR A 383 -16.27 6.76 -5.27
C THR A 383 -14.94 7.10 -5.93
N ALA A 384 -13.99 6.17 -6.00
CA ALA A 384 -12.69 6.41 -6.65
C ALA A 384 -12.86 6.85 -8.11
N HIS A 385 -13.88 6.34 -8.81
CA HIS A 385 -14.18 6.73 -10.19
C HIS A 385 -14.65 8.19 -10.29
N ALA A 386 -15.65 8.61 -9.52
CA ALA A 386 -16.12 9.99 -9.51
C ALA A 386 -15.05 10.97 -8.99
N TRP A 387 -14.13 10.49 -8.15
CA TRP A 387 -13.03 11.30 -7.63
C TRP A 387 -12.01 11.69 -8.72
N MET A 388 -11.83 10.84 -9.75
CA MET A 388 -11.01 11.20 -10.92
C MET A 388 -11.53 12.45 -11.62
N ASP A 389 -12.85 12.61 -11.74
CA ASP A 389 -13.46 13.78 -12.40
C ASP A 389 -13.15 15.06 -11.60
N ILE A 390 -13.30 15.01 -10.28
CA ILE A 390 -12.93 16.14 -9.41
C ILE A 390 -11.45 16.48 -9.57
N ALA A 391 -10.57 15.50 -9.48
CA ALA A 391 -9.13 15.73 -9.59
C ALA A 391 -8.70 16.20 -11.00
N GLY A 392 -9.49 15.93 -12.03
CA GLY A 392 -9.24 16.35 -13.41
C GLY A 392 -9.73 17.77 -13.74
N THR A 393 -10.74 18.27 -13.01
CA THR A 393 -11.44 19.53 -13.33
C THR A 393 -11.00 20.73 -12.49
N VAL A 394 -10.26 20.53 -11.42
CA VAL A 394 -9.79 21.60 -10.49
C VAL A 394 -8.37 22.09 -10.83
#